data_16e68ebff62a18cf87373b367f2ffb52
#
_entry.id   16e68ebff62a18cf87373b367f2ffb52
#
_cell.length_a   1.000
_cell.length_b   1.000
_cell.length_c   1.000
_cell.angle_alpha   90.00
_cell.angle_beta   90.00
_cell.angle_gamma   90.00
#
_symmetry.space_group_name_H-M   'P 1'
#
loop_
_entity.id
_entity.type
_entity.pdbx_description
1 polymer ?
#
loop_
_entity_poly.entity_id
_entity_poly.type
_entity_poly.pdbx_seq_one_letter_code
_entity_poly.pdbx_strand_id
1 'polypeptide(L)'
;MKGSPSLLLAAMLSLPLLAHAAEPEQCSTVNFSDVGWTDITVTTATTSVVLNALGYKTKTTMISVPVTYKSLADGKNMDVFLGNWMPTMENDIKPYRDAGTVETVRANLENAKY
;
A
#
# COMPACT_ATOMS: atom_id res chain seq x y z
N MET A 1 -48.03 46.59 28.16
CA MET A 1 -46.79 46.12 28.78
C MET A 1 -46.05 45.20 27.81
N LYS A 2 -44.92 45.67 27.40
CA LYS A 2 -44.24 45.09 26.28
C LYS A 2 -43.15 44.09 26.77
N GLY A 3 -43.40 42.82 26.58
CA GLY A 3 -42.37 41.78 26.78
C GLY A 3 -41.66 41.54 25.48
N SER A 4 -40.38 41.85 25.44
CA SER A 4 -39.51 41.52 24.30
C SER A 4 -39.22 40.04 24.25
N PRO A 5 -39.36 39.37 23.11
CA PRO A 5 -38.90 38.02 23.02
C PRO A 5 -37.35 38.02 22.80
N SER A 6 -36.66 37.47 23.76
CA SER A 6 -35.23 37.19 23.62
C SER A 6 -35.02 36.13 22.55
N LEU A 7 -34.45 36.53 21.42
CA LEU A 7 -33.94 35.61 20.42
C LEU A 7 -32.71 34.90 21.02
N LEU A 8 -32.92 33.67 21.45
CA LEU A 8 -31.82 32.72 21.69
C LEU A 8 -31.28 32.24 20.36
N LEU A 9 -30.23 32.88 19.94
CA LEU A 9 -29.44 32.46 18.77
C LEU A 9 -28.66 31.21 19.17
N ALA A 10 -29.23 30.03 18.87
CA ALA A 10 -28.55 28.76 19.01
C ALA A 10 -27.49 28.66 17.89
N ALA A 11 -26.28 29.05 18.22
CA ALA A 11 -25.13 28.76 17.38
C ALA A 11 -24.90 27.25 17.37
N MET A 12 -25.42 26.57 16.37
CA MET A 12 -25.03 25.20 16.07
C MET A 12 -23.56 25.21 15.63
N LEU A 13 -22.67 24.88 16.55
CA LEU A 13 -21.29 24.47 16.20
C LEU A 13 -21.39 23.17 15.39
N SER A 14 -21.40 23.29 14.09
CA SER A 14 -21.11 22.18 13.20
C SER A 14 -19.63 21.85 13.34
N LEU A 15 -19.29 20.96 14.27
CA LEU A 15 -18.01 20.29 14.26
C LEU A 15 -17.94 19.49 12.97
N PRO A 16 -16.91 19.69 12.12
CA PRO A 16 -16.65 18.75 11.04
C PRO A 16 -16.31 17.42 11.71
N LEU A 17 -17.20 16.47 11.61
CA LEU A 17 -16.86 15.06 11.79
C LEU A 17 -15.83 14.75 10.70
N LEU A 18 -14.56 14.81 11.09
CA LEU A 18 -13.50 14.16 10.34
C LEU A 18 -13.84 12.67 10.33
N ALA A 19 -14.63 12.26 9.36
CA ALA A 19 -14.81 10.86 9.04
C ALA A 19 -13.43 10.38 8.59
N HIS A 20 -12.65 9.90 9.54
CA HIS A 20 -11.54 9.01 9.22
C HIS A 20 -12.22 7.78 8.64
N ALA A 21 -12.18 7.66 7.31
CA ALA A 21 -12.47 6.39 6.67
C ALA A 21 -11.40 5.44 7.21
N ALA A 22 -11.77 4.64 8.21
CA ALA A 22 -10.89 3.61 8.73
C ALA A 22 -10.62 2.65 7.58
N GLU A 23 -9.34 2.48 7.25
CA GLU A 23 -8.91 1.45 6.31
C GLU A 23 -9.51 0.10 6.74
N PRO A 24 -9.95 -0.75 5.79
CA PRO A 24 -10.39 -2.09 6.13
C PRO A 24 -9.30 -2.81 6.93
N GLU A 25 -9.67 -3.56 7.95
CA GLU A 25 -8.73 -4.24 8.85
C GLU A 25 -7.73 -5.11 8.07
N GLN A 26 -8.18 -5.73 6.98
CA GLN A 26 -7.34 -6.51 6.06
C GLN A 26 -6.23 -5.70 5.38
N CYS A 27 -6.37 -4.38 5.28
CA CYS A 27 -5.36 -3.47 4.71
C CYS A 27 -4.43 -2.88 5.77
N SER A 28 -4.63 -3.18 7.05
CA SER A 28 -3.83 -2.64 8.15
C SER A 28 -2.39 -3.17 8.18
N THR A 29 -2.15 -4.32 7.57
CA THR A 29 -0.83 -4.93 7.44
C THR A 29 -0.48 -5.10 5.97
N VAL A 30 0.70 -4.62 5.58
CA VAL A 30 1.25 -4.74 4.22
C VAL A 30 2.38 -5.77 4.23
N ASN A 31 2.22 -6.83 3.44
CA ASN A 31 3.17 -7.92 3.34
C ASN A 31 4.02 -7.73 2.07
N PHE A 32 5.31 -7.49 2.27
CA PHE A 32 6.29 -7.32 1.20
C PHE A 32 7.04 -8.61 0.90
N SER A 33 7.28 -8.88 -0.37
CA SER A 33 8.32 -9.80 -0.80
C SER A 33 9.67 -9.08 -0.92
N ASP A 34 10.73 -9.72 -0.46
CA ASP A 34 12.11 -9.36 -0.73
C ASP A 34 12.81 -10.57 -1.33
N VAL A 35 13.64 -10.36 -2.33
CA VAL A 35 14.40 -11.42 -3.00
C VAL A 35 15.89 -11.40 -2.64
N GLY A 36 16.27 -10.55 -1.70
CA GLY A 36 17.64 -10.46 -1.18
C GLY A 36 18.59 -9.62 -2.01
N TRP A 37 18.09 -8.88 -3.00
CA TRP A 37 18.92 -7.91 -3.74
C TRP A 37 19.03 -6.61 -2.94
N THR A 38 20.25 -6.09 -2.81
CA THR A 38 20.55 -4.94 -1.94
C THR A 38 19.65 -3.74 -2.20
N ASP A 39 19.43 -3.39 -3.46
CA ASP A 39 18.56 -2.29 -3.89
C ASP A 39 17.10 -2.51 -3.48
N ILE A 40 16.60 -3.73 -3.65
CA ILE A 40 15.22 -4.09 -3.32
C ILE A 40 15.03 -4.16 -1.79
N THR A 41 15.99 -4.70 -1.08
CA THR A 41 15.98 -4.73 0.39
C THR A 41 15.93 -3.31 0.95
N VAL A 42 16.74 -2.40 0.43
CA VAL A 42 16.74 -0.98 0.86
C VAL A 42 15.44 -0.28 0.50
N THR A 43 14.95 -0.47 -0.72
CA THR A 43 13.67 0.13 -1.17
C THR A 43 12.50 -0.34 -0.33
N THR A 44 12.44 -1.62 -0.04
CA THR A 44 11.41 -2.23 0.80
C THR A 44 11.47 -1.73 2.23
N ALA A 45 12.67 -1.66 2.81
CA ALA A 45 12.88 -1.14 4.16
C ALA A 45 12.46 0.34 4.26
N THR A 46 12.86 1.18 3.30
CA THR A 46 12.50 2.59 3.26
C THR A 46 10.98 2.78 3.14
N THR A 47 10.33 2.03 2.26
CA THR A 47 8.87 2.07 2.10
C THR A 47 8.16 1.63 3.38
N SER A 48 8.68 0.61 4.06
CA SER A 48 8.15 0.13 5.33
C SER A 48 8.21 1.19 6.43
N VAL A 49 9.30 1.96 6.50
CA VAL A 49 9.42 3.09 7.46
C VAL A 49 8.31 4.12 7.23
N VAL A 50 8.06 4.49 5.97
CA VAL A 50 7.01 5.45 5.63
C VAL A 50 5.62 4.90 5.97
N LEU A 51 5.33 3.67 5.61
CA LEU A 51 4.03 3.05 5.90
C LEU A 51 3.80 2.90 7.42
N ASN A 52 4.81 2.50 8.17
CA ASN A 52 4.72 2.41 9.63
C ASN A 52 4.45 3.78 10.27
N ALA A 53 5.06 4.84 9.76
CA ALA A 53 4.79 6.22 10.20
C ALA A 53 3.37 6.67 9.89
N LEU A 54 2.74 6.12 8.85
CA LEU A 54 1.34 6.36 8.48
C LEU A 54 0.35 5.48 9.26
N GLY A 55 0.82 4.59 10.11
CA GLY A 55 -0.01 3.74 10.97
C GLY A 55 -0.24 2.33 10.46
N TYR A 56 0.32 1.95 9.32
CA TYR A 56 0.29 0.57 8.84
C TYR A 56 1.30 -0.31 9.59
N LYS A 57 1.03 -1.60 9.62
CA LYS A 57 2.03 -2.60 9.99
C LYS A 57 2.66 -3.14 8.71
N THR A 58 3.96 -3.40 8.73
CA THR A 58 4.66 -3.99 7.59
C THR A 58 5.33 -5.29 7.98
N LYS A 59 5.32 -6.25 7.06
CA LYS A 59 6.03 -7.52 7.19
C LYS A 59 6.77 -7.79 5.90
N THR A 60 8.04 -8.11 5.99
CA THR A 60 8.87 -8.49 4.82
C THR A 60 9.25 -9.96 4.92
N THR A 61 9.07 -10.69 3.83
CA THR A 61 9.43 -12.09 3.72
C THR A 61 10.40 -12.26 2.56
N MET A 62 11.54 -12.89 2.83
CA MET A 62 12.56 -13.18 1.81
C MET A 62 12.23 -14.51 1.12
N ILE A 63 11.95 -14.43 -0.17
CA ILE A 63 11.61 -15.58 -1.03
C ILE A 63 12.15 -15.39 -2.43
N SER A 64 12.17 -16.46 -3.22
CA SER A 64 12.64 -16.36 -4.60
C SER A 64 11.66 -15.64 -5.53
N VAL A 65 12.15 -15.15 -6.68
CA VAL A 65 11.33 -14.45 -7.67
C VAL A 65 10.10 -15.25 -8.12
N PRO A 66 10.21 -16.51 -8.53
CA PRO A 66 9.05 -17.30 -8.94
C PRO A 66 8.02 -17.49 -7.82
N VAL A 67 8.49 -17.69 -6.58
CA VAL A 67 7.62 -17.82 -5.40
C VAL A 67 6.94 -16.48 -5.08
N THR A 68 7.63 -15.37 -5.30
CA THR A 68 7.06 -14.03 -5.13
C THR A 68 5.82 -13.84 -6.00
N TYR A 69 5.92 -14.03 -7.31
CA TYR A 69 4.77 -13.82 -8.21
C TYR A 69 3.62 -14.79 -7.93
N LYS A 70 3.94 -16.03 -7.61
CA LYS A 70 2.92 -17.00 -7.20
C LYS A 70 2.21 -16.56 -5.92
N SER A 71 2.94 -16.10 -4.93
CA SER A 71 2.37 -15.65 -3.65
C SER A 71 1.52 -14.39 -3.79
N LEU A 72 1.94 -13.44 -4.64
CA LEU A 72 1.14 -12.27 -4.99
C LEU A 72 -0.18 -12.69 -5.67
N ALA A 73 -0.10 -13.61 -6.62
CA ALA A 73 -1.27 -14.11 -7.35
C ALA A 73 -2.26 -14.85 -6.44
N ASP A 74 -1.76 -15.57 -5.44
CA ASP A 74 -2.58 -16.27 -4.45
C ASP A 74 -3.28 -15.29 -3.47
N GLY A 75 -2.74 -14.07 -3.30
CA GLY A 75 -3.36 -12.97 -2.55
C GLY A 75 -3.58 -13.21 -1.06
N LYS A 76 -2.92 -14.20 -0.46
CA LYS A 76 -3.19 -14.60 0.94
C LYS A 76 -2.21 -14.03 1.95
N ASN A 77 -0.93 -13.97 1.58
CA ASN A 77 0.15 -13.63 2.51
C ASN A 77 1.22 -12.70 1.88
N MET A 78 0.93 -12.16 0.72
CA MET A 78 1.83 -11.30 -0.02
C MET A 78 1.02 -10.25 -0.77
N ASP A 79 1.37 -8.99 -0.59
CA ASP A 79 0.64 -7.87 -1.15
C ASP A 79 1.46 -7.09 -2.18
N VAL A 80 2.76 -6.91 -1.93
CA VAL A 80 3.60 -6.01 -2.71
C VAL A 80 4.99 -6.59 -2.96
N PHE A 81 5.49 -6.40 -4.18
CA PHE A 81 6.87 -6.60 -4.56
C PHE A 81 7.42 -5.36 -5.27
N LEU A 82 8.47 -4.76 -4.73
CA LEU A 82 9.07 -3.53 -5.25
C LEU A 82 10.23 -3.77 -6.21
N GLY A 83 10.55 -5.02 -6.49
CA GLY A 83 11.70 -5.44 -7.27
C GLY A 83 11.37 -6.02 -8.64
N ASN A 84 10.24 -5.65 -9.24
CA ASN A 84 9.89 -6.13 -10.58
C ASN A 84 10.70 -5.39 -11.65
N TRP A 85 11.89 -5.90 -11.97
CA TRP A 85 12.79 -5.31 -12.96
C TRP A 85 12.35 -5.63 -14.39
N MET A 86 11.83 -4.61 -15.07
CA MET A 86 11.39 -4.74 -16.46
C MET A 86 12.45 -4.22 -17.43
N PRO A 87 12.62 -4.83 -18.59
CA PRO A 87 11.89 -6.00 -19.14
C PRO A 87 12.41 -7.37 -18.67
N THR A 88 13.45 -7.41 -17.84
CA THR A 88 14.14 -8.67 -17.45
C THR A 88 13.17 -9.72 -16.90
N MET A 89 12.20 -9.29 -16.09
CA MET A 89 11.23 -10.18 -15.43
C MET A 89 9.91 -10.34 -16.21
N GLU A 90 9.85 -9.90 -17.47
CA GLU A 90 8.60 -9.99 -18.24
C GLU A 90 8.07 -11.43 -18.30
N ASN A 91 8.94 -12.41 -18.51
CA ASN A 91 8.51 -13.81 -18.60
C ASN A 91 8.01 -14.38 -17.26
N ASP A 92 8.51 -13.86 -16.15
CA ASP A 92 8.10 -14.31 -14.81
C ASP A 92 6.73 -13.77 -14.43
N ILE A 93 6.47 -12.49 -14.71
CA ILE A 93 5.23 -11.81 -14.33
C ILE A 93 4.10 -12.04 -15.35
N LYS A 94 4.42 -12.21 -16.62
CA LYS A 94 3.45 -12.24 -17.72
C LYS A 94 2.26 -13.20 -17.49
N PRO A 95 2.45 -14.45 -17.07
CA PRO A 95 1.33 -15.37 -16.84
C PRO A 95 0.33 -14.84 -15.81
N TYR A 96 0.81 -14.20 -14.76
CA TYR A 96 -0.03 -13.67 -13.67
C TYR A 96 -0.71 -12.36 -14.06
N ARG A 97 -0.02 -11.51 -14.82
CA ARG A 97 -0.60 -10.28 -15.35
C ARG A 97 -1.67 -10.57 -16.39
N ASP A 98 -1.43 -11.51 -17.30
CA ASP A 98 -2.41 -11.93 -18.31
C ASP A 98 -3.66 -12.56 -17.67
N ALA A 99 -3.49 -13.28 -16.55
CA ALA A 99 -4.59 -13.84 -15.76
C ALA A 99 -5.30 -12.80 -14.89
N GLY A 100 -4.79 -11.57 -14.78
CA GLY A 100 -5.34 -10.51 -13.94
C GLY A 100 -5.17 -10.73 -12.44
N THR A 101 -4.25 -11.61 -12.03
CA THR A 101 -4.00 -11.93 -10.62
C THR A 101 -2.88 -11.11 -9.99
N VAL A 102 -2.05 -10.47 -10.81
CA VAL A 102 -1.00 -9.52 -10.40
C VAL A 102 -1.06 -8.30 -11.30
N GLU A 103 -0.95 -7.13 -10.69
CA GLU A 103 -0.96 -5.84 -11.38
C GLU A 103 0.38 -5.14 -11.23
N THR A 104 0.86 -4.50 -12.31
CA THR A 104 1.97 -3.56 -12.27
C THR A 104 1.41 -2.14 -12.16
N VAL A 105 1.58 -1.51 -11.00
CA VAL A 105 0.99 -0.19 -10.72
C VAL A 105 1.76 0.91 -11.46
N ARG A 106 3.08 1.02 -11.22
CA ARG A 106 3.95 2.01 -11.87
C ARG A 106 5.42 1.71 -11.57
N ALA A 107 6.32 2.34 -12.32
CA ALA A 107 7.75 2.32 -12.00
C ALA A 107 8.03 3.10 -10.71
N ASN A 108 8.83 2.54 -9.84
CA ASN A 108 9.38 3.18 -8.65
C ASN A 108 10.83 3.65 -8.85
N LEU A 109 11.48 3.19 -9.92
CA LEU A 109 12.81 3.60 -10.35
C LEU A 109 12.85 3.63 -11.87
N GLU A 110 13.34 4.72 -12.45
CA GLU A 110 13.45 4.90 -13.89
C GLU A 110 14.92 5.17 -14.27
N ASN A 111 15.27 4.89 -15.52
CA ASN A 111 16.60 5.11 -16.08
C ASN A 111 17.73 4.34 -15.38
N ALA A 112 17.44 3.25 -14.73
CA ALA A 112 18.44 2.36 -14.17
C ALA A 112 19.29 1.77 -15.32
N LYS A 113 20.61 1.69 -15.09
CA LYS A 113 21.56 1.10 -16.03
C LYS A 113 22.25 -0.08 -15.34
N TYR A 114 22.46 -1.13 -16.12
CA TYR A 114 23.20 -2.31 -15.66
C TYR A 114 24.71 -2.08 -15.84
#